data_88bde445bf9e25348486f87045be299c
#
_entry.id   88bde445bf9e25348486f87045be299c
#
_cell.length_a   1.000
_cell.length_b   1.000
_cell.length_c   1.000
_cell.angle_alpha   90.00
_cell.angle_beta   90.00
_cell.angle_gamma   90.00
#
_symmetry.space_group_name_H-M   'P 1'
#
loop_
_entity.id
_entity.type
_entity.pdbx_description
1 polymer ?
#
loop_
_entity_poly.entity_id
_entity_poly.type
_entity_poly.pdbx_seq_one_letter_code
_entity_poly.pdbx_strand_id
1 'polypeptide(L)'
;MAQTTTLRILSGLAVRGAFEGGIIQDYEARTGNKVDVAWVPTTLIMEQVAAGEQADVLVIIRDAMDRLVAQGKVDPASRVEVAHSRLGVAVPRGAKHPPVGTVEEFRAALLGARSVAYSRAGASGIHFESIIAKLGIADEVRAKATVIPAGFTAEKLVTGEADLAVQQVSELLVVQGIEVVGKYPEELQQVSSFSAATMTSSTQREAAAAFLASLHGEKANTAYLASGVDPAA
;
A
#
# COMPACT_ATOMS: atom_id res chain seq x y z
N MET A 1 28.60 18.45 16.81
CA MET A 1 27.15 18.22 16.56
C MET A 1 27.05 17.22 15.42
N ALA A 2 26.33 16.11 15.58
CA ALA A 2 26.10 15.19 14.47
C ALA A 2 25.32 15.95 13.39
N GLN A 3 25.70 15.76 12.13
CA GLN A 3 25.03 16.40 11.00
C GLN A 3 23.69 15.72 10.80
N THR A 4 22.59 16.47 10.82
CA THR A 4 21.25 15.94 10.53
C THR A 4 21.20 15.43 9.10
N THR A 5 20.87 14.16 8.92
CA THR A 5 20.71 13.52 7.61
C THR A 5 19.23 13.45 7.24
N THR A 6 18.90 13.70 5.98
CA THR A 6 17.56 13.43 5.44
C THR A 6 17.62 12.18 4.56
N LEU A 7 16.90 11.13 4.98
CA LEU A 7 16.74 9.90 4.19
C LEU A 7 15.68 10.09 3.11
N ARG A 8 16.02 9.79 1.88
CA ARG A 8 15.09 9.68 0.77
C ARG A 8 14.54 8.25 0.68
N ILE A 9 13.23 8.10 0.79
CA ILE A 9 12.56 6.78 0.73
C ILE A 9 11.55 6.76 -0.41
N LEU A 10 11.55 5.69 -1.22
CA LEU A 10 10.46 5.38 -2.13
C LEU A 10 9.64 4.25 -1.50
N SER A 11 8.37 4.47 -1.25
CA SER A 11 7.51 3.52 -0.53
C SER A 11 6.18 3.29 -1.22
N GLY A 12 5.74 2.03 -1.21
CA GLY A 12 4.37 1.65 -1.52
C GLY A 12 3.37 2.30 -0.57
N LEU A 13 2.16 2.55 -1.07
CA LEU A 13 1.12 3.29 -0.34
C LEU A 13 0.57 2.52 0.87
N ALA A 14 0.58 1.19 0.84
CA ALA A 14 -0.08 0.35 1.85
C ALA A 14 0.46 0.52 3.28
N VAL A 15 1.72 0.94 3.44
CA VAL A 15 2.34 1.16 4.76
C VAL A 15 2.31 2.63 5.20
N ARG A 16 1.76 3.54 4.38
CA ARG A 16 1.75 4.99 4.64
C ARG A 16 1.10 5.32 5.98
N GLY A 17 -0.07 4.73 6.26
CA GLY A 17 -0.78 4.99 7.53
C GLY A 17 0.05 4.67 8.77
N ALA A 18 0.80 3.56 8.75
CA ALA A 18 1.68 3.17 9.84
C ALA A 18 2.91 4.07 9.96
N PHE A 19 3.52 4.41 8.83
CA PHE A 19 4.72 5.25 8.79
C PHE A 19 4.42 6.66 9.30
N GLU A 20 3.37 7.30 8.78
CA GLU A 20 2.93 8.62 9.22
C GLU A 20 2.24 8.58 10.60
N GLY A 21 1.72 7.42 11.01
CA GLY A 21 1.03 7.20 12.30
C GLY A 21 1.96 6.97 13.49
N GLY A 22 3.28 6.98 13.32
CA GLY A 22 4.21 6.86 14.46
C GLY A 22 5.61 6.39 14.14
N ILE A 23 5.83 5.58 13.10
CA ILE A 23 7.16 5.00 12.81
C ILE A 23 8.18 6.10 12.44
N ILE A 24 7.81 7.02 11.57
CA ILE A 24 8.68 8.13 11.15
C ILE A 24 9.01 9.02 12.35
N GLN A 25 8.02 9.40 13.14
CA GLN A 25 8.19 10.26 14.31
C GLN A 25 9.10 9.61 15.35
N ASP A 26 8.96 8.29 15.60
CA ASP A 26 9.85 7.57 16.52
C ASP A 26 11.30 7.54 16.02
N TYR A 27 11.49 7.26 14.73
CA TYR A 27 12.81 7.28 14.10
C TYR A 27 13.46 8.67 14.21
N GLU A 28 12.75 9.72 13.82
CA GLU A 28 13.26 11.11 13.85
C GLU A 28 13.60 11.56 15.28
N ALA A 29 12.75 11.22 16.25
CA ALA A 29 12.97 11.56 17.67
C ALA A 29 14.20 10.87 18.25
N ARG A 30 14.45 9.60 17.87
CA ARG A 30 15.58 8.82 18.40
C ARG A 30 16.92 9.18 17.76
N THR A 31 16.91 9.55 16.48
CA THR A 31 18.15 9.71 15.70
C THR A 31 18.51 11.17 15.43
N GLY A 32 17.55 12.09 15.49
CA GLY A 32 17.69 13.48 15.02
C GLY A 32 17.72 13.62 13.49
N ASN A 33 17.67 12.53 12.74
CA ASN A 33 17.57 12.54 11.28
C ASN A 33 16.15 12.88 10.81
N LYS A 34 16.01 13.16 9.53
CA LYS A 34 14.72 13.42 8.85
C LYS A 34 14.44 12.38 7.80
N VAL A 35 13.16 12.24 7.44
CA VAL A 35 12.71 11.31 6.42
C VAL A 35 11.88 12.06 5.37
N ASP A 36 12.23 11.88 4.10
CA ASP A 36 11.46 12.33 2.93
C ASP A 36 10.96 11.12 2.18
N VAL A 37 9.64 10.89 2.18
CA VAL A 37 9.02 9.72 1.56
C VAL A 37 8.22 10.12 0.33
N ALA A 38 8.55 9.52 -0.81
CA ALA A 38 7.66 9.51 -1.98
C ALA A 38 6.76 8.28 -1.90
N TRP A 39 5.45 8.53 -1.80
CA TRP A 39 4.42 7.50 -1.78
C TRP A 39 3.97 7.16 -3.20
N VAL A 40 4.38 6.00 -3.71
CA VAL A 40 4.19 5.61 -5.10
C VAL A 40 3.83 4.12 -5.18
N PRO A 41 2.91 3.68 -6.06
CA PRO A 41 2.69 2.25 -6.28
C PRO A 41 3.98 1.52 -6.65
N THR A 42 4.16 0.28 -6.16
CA THR A 42 5.37 -0.53 -6.41
C THR A 42 5.70 -0.65 -7.90
N THR A 43 4.70 -0.74 -8.78
CA THR A 43 4.90 -0.81 -10.24
C THR A 43 5.63 0.43 -10.76
N LEU A 44 5.20 1.62 -10.33
CA LEU A 44 5.82 2.88 -10.72
C LEU A 44 7.20 3.08 -10.05
N ILE A 45 7.40 2.61 -8.82
CA ILE A 45 8.74 2.59 -8.18
C ILE A 45 9.71 1.76 -9.02
N MET A 46 9.29 0.59 -9.52
CA MET A 46 10.12 -0.25 -10.38
C MET A 46 10.52 0.47 -11.68
N GLU A 47 9.60 1.21 -12.28
CA GLU A 47 9.88 2.04 -13.48
C GLU A 47 10.85 3.17 -13.16
N GLN A 48 10.65 3.88 -12.04
CA GLN A 48 11.52 4.97 -11.59
C GLN A 48 12.95 4.46 -11.33
N VAL A 49 13.11 3.34 -10.60
CA VAL A 49 14.42 2.71 -10.33
C VAL A 49 15.09 2.24 -11.65
N ALA A 50 14.33 1.71 -12.58
CA ALA A 50 14.85 1.33 -13.90
C ALA A 50 15.31 2.56 -14.70
N ALA A 51 14.65 3.70 -14.56
CA ALA A 51 15.00 4.98 -15.16
C ALA A 51 16.18 5.69 -14.45
N GLY A 52 16.68 5.13 -13.32
CA GLY A 52 17.84 5.68 -12.61
C GLY A 52 17.49 6.55 -11.41
N GLU A 53 16.21 6.59 -10.97
CA GLU A 53 15.82 7.29 -9.73
C GLU A 53 16.60 6.73 -8.54
N GLN A 54 17.05 7.62 -7.66
CA GLN A 54 17.86 7.30 -6.50
C GLN A 54 17.07 7.52 -5.21
N ALA A 55 17.26 6.62 -4.27
CA ALA A 55 16.77 6.73 -2.90
C ALA A 55 17.76 6.05 -1.95
N ASP A 56 17.55 6.23 -0.65
CA ASP A 56 18.33 5.53 0.36
C ASP A 56 17.68 4.18 0.71
N VAL A 57 16.35 4.18 0.85
CA VAL A 57 15.57 2.99 1.22
C VAL A 57 14.39 2.82 0.26
N LEU A 58 14.13 1.57 -0.12
CA LEU A 58 12.93 1.15 -0.81
C LEU A 58 12.04 0.34 0.12
N VAL A 59 10.71 0.57 0.05
CA VAL A 59 9.69 -0.22 0.76
C VAL A 59 8.63 -0.63 -0.26
N ILE A 60 8.71 -1.86 -0.74
CA ILE A 60 7.93 -2.35 -1.88
C ILE A 60 7.44 -3.78 -1.66
N ILE A 61 6.55 -4.25 -2.54
CA ILE A 61 6.08 -5.65 -2.52
C ILE A 61 7.28 -6.60 -2.67
N ARG A 62 7.25 -7.70 -1.91
CA ARG A 62 8.32 -8.71 -1.80
C ARG A 62 8.85 -9.16 -3.16
N ASP A 63 7.98 -9.56 -4.09
CA ASP A 63 8.39 -10.08 -5.40
C ASP A 63 9.13 -9.01 -6.25
N ALA A 64 8.79 -7.75 -6.07
CA ALA A 64 9.51 -6.64 -6.71
C ALA A 64 10.88 -6.42 -6.04
N MET A 65 10.95 -6.55 -4.71
CA MET A 65 12.20 -6.50 -3.97
C MET A 65 13.16 -7.63 -4.42
N ASP A 66 12.66 -8.86 -4.60
CA ASP A 66 13.44 -10.01 -5.09
C ASP A 66 14.08 -9.68 -6.45
N ARG A 67 13.34 -9.06 -7.36
CA ARG A 67 13.86 -8.62 -8.66
C ARG A 67 14.96 -7.56 -8.53
N LEU A 68 14.81 -6.58 -7.62
CA LEU A 68 15.84 -5.56 -7.41
C LEU A 68 17.09 -6.12 -6.73
N VAL A 69 16.94 -7.11 -5.85
CA VAL A 69 18.07 -7.88 -5.30
C VAL A 69 18.84 -8.58 -6.43
N ALA A 70 18.12 -9.31 -7.29
CA ALA A 70 18.74 -10.01 -8.43
C ALA A 70 19.45 -9.07 -9.41
N GLN A 71 18.98 -7.82 -9.52
CA GLN A 71 19.59 -6.77 -10.34
C GLN A 71 20.73 -6.02 -9.64
N GLY A 72 21.05 -6.32 -8.38
CA GLY A 72 22.07 -5.63 -7.59
C GLY A 72 21.71 -4.16 -7.25
N LYS A 73 20.43 -3.80 -7.31
CA LYS A 73 19.96 -2.42 -7.04
C LYS A 73 19.77 -2.13 -5.54
N VAL A 74 19.58 -3.16 -4.73
CA VAL A 74 19.46 -3.10 -3.28
C VAL A 74 20.46 -4.03 -2.61
N ASP A 75 20.87 -3.70 -1.40
CA ASP A 75 21.72 -4.52 -0.58
C ASP A 75 20.91 -5.66 0.06
N PRO A 76 21.10 -6.92 -0.33
CA PRO A 76 20.32 -8.03 0.19
C PRO A 76 20.51 -8.26 1.69
N ALA A 77 21.67 -7.86 2.26
CA ALA A 77 21.95 -7.99 3.68
C ALA A 77 21.16 -6.99 4.55
N SER A 78 20.67 -5.91 3.93
CA SER A 78 19.85 -4.90 4.61
C SER A 78 18.36 -5.21 4.60
N ARG A 79 17.94 -6.23 3.84
CA ARG A 79 16.52 -6.53 3.62
C ARG A 79 15.83 -6.95 4.91
N VAL A 80 14.66 -6.36 5.15
CA VAL A 80 13.75 -6.72 6.24
C VAL A 80 12.33 -6.88 5.70
N GLU A 81 11.57 -7.80 6.27
CA GLU A 81 10.13 -7.92 5.99
C GLU A 81 9.39 -6.89 6.84
N VAL A 82 8.40 -6.23 6.29
CA VAL A 82 7.75 -5.08 6.94
C VAL A 82 6.36 -5.42 7.45
N ALA A 83 5.46 -5.77 6.54
CA ALA A 83 4.06 -6.00 6.87
C ALA A 83 3.33 -6.75 5.74
N HIS A 84 2.13 -7.24 6.07
CA HIS A 84 1.20 -7.88 5.14
C HIS A 84 -0.07 -7.06 5.04
N SER A 85 -0.54 -6.76 3.83
CA SER A 85 -1.79 -6.05 3.61
C SER A 85 -2.76 -6.91 2.81
N ARG A 86 -4.06 -6.78 3.15
CA ARG A 86 -5.17 -7.48 2.52
C ARG A 86 -6.07 -6.52 1.77
N LEU A 87 -6.74 -7.02 0.73
CA LEU A 87 -7.70 -6.25 -0.05
C LEU A 87 -9.04 -6.10 0.69
N GLY A 88 -9.67 -4.96 0.51
CA GLY A 88 -10.95 -4.67 1.11
C GLY A 88 -11.84 -3.78 0.24
N VAL A 89 -13.04 -3.58 0.75
CA VAL A 89 -14.10 -2.78 0.15
C VAL A 89 -14.48 -1.68 1.11
N ALA A 90 -14.67 -0.47 0.59
CA ALA A 90 -15.16 0.67 1.35
C ALA A 90 -16.36 1.35 0.69
N VAL A 91 -17.14 2.04 1.50
CA VAL A 91 -18.27 2.89 1.12
C VAL A 91 -18.13 4.27 1.76
N PRO A 92 -18.86 5.29 1.30
CA PRO A 92 -18.96 6.57 2.00
C PRO A 92 -19.47 6.35 3.44
N ARG A 93 -18.99 7.16 4.38
CA ARG A 93 -19.45 7.08 5.77
C ARG A 93 -20.97 7.22 5.89
N GLY A 94 -21.59 6.31 6.65
CA GLY A 94 -23.02 6.27 6.83
C GLY A 94 -23.82 5.68 5.67
N ALA A 95 -23.15 5.22 4.61
CA ALA A 95 -23.82 4.51 3.53
C ALA A 95 -24.15 3.07 3.95
N LYS A 96 -25.11 2.45 3.26
CA LYS A 96 -25.45 1.04 3.47
C LYS A 96 -24.23 0.16 3.13
N HIS A 97 -23.90 -0.77 4.01
CA HIS A 97 -22.86 -1.77 3.79
C HIS A 97 -23.43 -2.94 2.97
N PRO A 98 -23.01 -3.14 1.72
CA PRO A 98 -23.35 -4.35 1.00
C PRO A 98 -22.61 -5.55 1.62
N PRO A 99 -23.20 -6.74 1.70
CA PRO A 99 -22.48 -7.94 2.09
C PRO A 99 -21.39 -8.25 1.06
N VAL A 100 -20.19 -8.65 1.53
CA VAL A 100 -19.01 -8.94 0.69
C VAL A 100 -18.25 -10.19 1.18
N GLY A 101 -18.82 -10.98 2.08
CA GLY A 101 -18.16 -12.10 2.75
C GLY A 101 -18.02 -13.35 1.89
N THR A 102 -18.84 -13.50 0.87
CA THR A 102 -18.77 -14.60 -0.10
C THR A 102 -18.53 -14.07 -1.52
N VAL A 103 -18.11 -14.95 -2.42
CA VAL A 103 -17.90 -14.61 -3.84
C VAL A 103 -19.17 -14.07 -4.49
N GLU A 104 -20.32 -14.68 -4.18
CA GLU A 104 -21.64 -14.29 -4.69
C GLU A 104 -22.06 -12.92 -4.16
N GLU A 105 -21.88 -12.67 -2.87
CA GLU A 105 -22.15 -11.37 -2.24
C GLU A 105 -21.26 -10.26 -2.82
N PHE A 106 -19.96 -10.53 -2.93
CA PHE A 106 -19.00 -9.60 -3.52
C PHE A 106 -19.36 -9.26 -4.97
N ARG A 107 -19.69 -10.29 -5.77
CA ARG A 107 -20.17 -10.11 -7.15
C ARG A 107 -21.43 -9.25 -7.20
N ALA A 108 -22.40 -9.54 -6.34
CA ALA A 108 -23.65 -8.78 -6.26
C ALA A 108 -23.41 -7.32 -5.83
N ALA A 109 -22.51 -7.07 -4.87
CA ALA A 109 -22.13 -5.73 -4.46
C ALA A 109 -21.51 -4.93 -5.60
N LEU A 110 -20.59 -5.53 -6.38
CA LEU A 110 -19.99 -4.88 -7.55
C LEU A 110 -21.02 -4.54 -8.62
N LEU A 111 -21.94 -5.47 -8.92
CA LEU A 111 -23.00 -5.26 -9.92
C LEU A 111 -24.04 -4.23 -9.45
N GLY A 112 -24.35 -4.20 -8.14
CA GLY A 112 -25.34 -3.29 -7.55
C GLY A 112 -24.82 -1.86 -7.34
N ALA A 113 -23.50 -1.66 -7.30
CA ALA A 113 -22.91 -0.35 -7.15
C ALA A 113 -23.18 0.54 -8.38
N ARG A 114 -23.44 1.82 -8.18
CA ARG A 114 -23.54 2.83 -9.25
C ARG A 114 -22.19 3.03 -9.94
N SER A 115 -21.12 3.10 -9.16
CA SER A 115 -19.74 3.18 -9.64
C SER A 115 -18.78 2.51 -8.66
N VAL A 116 -17.78 1.81 -9.19
CA VAL A 116 -16.70 1.17 -8.42
C VAL A 116 -15.40 1.89 -8.71
N ALA A 117 -14.74 2.43 -7.65
CA ALA A 117 -13.43 3.05 -7.78
C ALA A 117 -12.31 2.02 -7.58
N TYR A 118 -11.36 1.97 -8.51
CA TYR A 118 -10.13 1.19 -8.39
C TYR A 118 -8.96 1.89 -9.11
N SER A 119 -7.70 1.48 -8.81
CA SER A 119 -6.52 2.11 -9.41
C SER A 119 -5.95 1.28 -10.56
N ARG A 120 -5.41 1.94 -11.60
CA ARG A 120 -4.80 1.25 -12.75
C ARG A 120 -3.41 0.70 -12.43
N ALA A 121 -2.57 1.49 -11.75
CA ALA A 121 -1.16 1.15 -11.50
C ALA A 121 -0.94 0.38 -10.19
N GLY A 122 -1.91 0.38 -9.26
CA GLY A 122 -1.81 -0.33 -7.99
C GLY A 122 -1.96 -1.85 -8.16
N ALA A 123 -1.20 -2.63 -7.37
CA ALA A 123 -1.30 -4.09 -7.39
C ALA A 123 -2.74 -4.57 -7.10
N SER A 124 -3.45 -3.88 -6.20
CA SER A 124 -4.85 -4.15 -5.88
C SER A 124 -5.78 -3.99 -7.08
N GLY A 125 -5.58 -2.96 -7.90
CA GLY A 125 -6.39 -2.72 -9.08
C GLY A 125 -6.09 -3.71 -10.21
N ILE A 126 -4.82 -4.08 -10.41
CA ILE A 126 -4.40 -5.12 -11.36
C ILE A 126 -5.05 -6.45 -10.98
N HIS A 127 -5.02 -6.81 -9.70
CA HIS A 127 -5.68 -8.03 -9.20
C HIS A 127 -7.20 -7.94 -9.34
N PHE A 128 -7.82 -6.79 -9.02
CA PHE A 128 -9.26 -6.56 -9.18
C PHE A 128 -9.73 -6.79 -10.62
N GLU A 129 -8.98 -6.29 -11.62
CA GLU A 129 -9.26 -6.54 -13.04
C GLU A 129 -9.28 -8.03 -13.37
N SER A 130 -8.37 -8.83 -12.79
CA SER A 130 -8.37 -10.28 -12.98
C SER A 130 -9.59 -10.95 -12.32
N ILE A 131 -10.02 -10.43 -11.17
CA ILE A 131 -11.20 -10.93 -10.45
C ILE A 131 -12.47 -10.69 -11.26
N ILE A 132 -12.72 -9.47 -11.73
CA ILE A 132 -13.95 -9.17 -12.48
C ILE A 132 -14.02 -9.95 -13.79
N ALA A 133 -12.86 -10.20 -14.43
CA ALA A 133 -12.77 -11.07 -15.59
C ALA A 133 -13.11 -12.53 -15.23
N LYS A 134 -12.55 -13.08 -14.15
CA LYS A 134 -12.82 -14.43 -13.64
C LYS A 134 -14.29 -14.62 -13.25
N LEU A 135 -14.93 -13.58 -12.70
CA LEU A 135 -16.33 -13.58 -12.30
C LEU A 135 -17.30 -13.34 -13.47
N GLY A 136 -16.81 -13.08 -14.68
CA GLY A 136 -17.61 -12.83 -15.88
C GLY A 136 -18.43 -11.53 -15.81
N ILE A 137 -17.95 -10.50 -15.11
CA ILE A 137 -18.63 -9.21 -14.92
C ILE A 137 -17.77 -8.01 -15.34
N ALA A 138 -16.72 -8.26 -16.10
CA ALA A 138 -15.75 -7.21 -16.42
C ALA A 138 -16.37 -6.06 -17.21
N ASP A 139 -17.21 -6.35 -18.20
CA ASP A 139 -17.81 -5.32 -19.06
C ASP A 139 -18.80 -4.45 -18.28
N GLU A 140 -19.65 -5.08 -17.43
CA GLU A 140 -20.61 -4.34 -16.59
C GLU A 140 -19.92 -3.45 -15.55
N VAL A 141 -18.86 -3.95 -14.92
CA VAL A 141 -18.11 -3.16 -13.92
C VAL A 141 -17.34 -2.04 -14.59
N ARG A 142 -16.61 -2.30 -15.69
CA ARG A 142 -15.85 -1.29 -16.42
C ARG A 142 -16.71 -0.17 -16.98
N ALA A 143 -17.93 -0.50 -17.45
CA ALA A 143 -18.86 0.49 -18.00
C ALA A 143 -19.24 1.60 -16.99
N LYS A 144 -19.13 1.34 -15.69
CA LYS A 144 -19.49 2.24 -14.61
C LYS A 144 -18.34 2.53 -13.62
N ALA A 145 -17.12 2.09 -13.93
CA ALA A 145 -15.99 2.25 -13.04
C ALA A 145 -15.45 3.69 -13.02
N THR A 146 -15.01 4.11 -11.84
CA THR A 146 -14.18 5.30 -11.65
C THR A 146 -12.74 4.84 -11.49
N VAL A 147 -11.97 4.84 -12.60
CA VAL A 147 -10.59 4.35 -12.61
C VAL A 147 -9.62 5.51 -12.40
N ILE A 148 -8.80 5.44 -11.34
CA ILE A 148 -7.74 6.40 -11.09
C ILE A 148 -6.39 5.87 -11.60
N PRO A 149 -5.47 6.72 -12.08
CA PRO A 149 -4.15 6.24 -12.51
C PRO A 149 -3.33 5.66 -11.36
N ALA A 150 -3.32 6.34 -10.20
CA ALA A 150 -2.64 5.97 -8.96
C ALA A 150 -3.25 6.74 -7.79
N GLY A 151 -2.87 6.43 -6.54
CA GLY A 151 -3.34 7.11 -5.32
C GLY A 151 -4.43 6.31 -4.59
N PHE A 152 -5.27 7.00 -3.84
CA PHE A 152 -6.26 6.41 -2.95
C PHE A 152 -7.65 6.39 -3.59
N THR A 153 -8.17 5.20 -3.87
CA THR A 153 -9.48 5.01 -4.53
C THR A 153 -10.63 5.53 -3.69
N ALA A 154 -10.50 5.48 -2.36
CA ALA A 154 -11.50 5.95 -1.42
C ALA A 154 -11.75 7.47 -1.47
N GLU A 155 -10.84 8.27 -2.05
CA GLU A 155 -11.09 9.69 -2.32
C GLU A 155 -12.30 9.89 -3.23
N LYS A 156 -12.55 8.93 -4.14
CA LYS A 156 -13.69 8.96 -5.05
C LYS A 156 -15.03 8.70 -4.35
N LEU A 157 -15.00 8.10 -3.17
CA LEU A 157 -16.17 7.99 -2.29
C LEU A 157 -16.50 9.35 -1.67
N VAL A 158 -15.48 10.07 -1.20
CA VAL A 158 -15.63 11.38 -0.54
C VAL A 158 -16.11 12.44 -1.53
N THR A 159 -15.64 12.40 -2.78
CA THR A 159 -16.08 13.32 -3.83
C THR A 159 -17.42 12.94 -4.47
N GLY A 160 -18.00 11.77 -4.11
CA GLY A 160 -19.27 11.28 -4.66
C GLY A 160 -19.17 10.74 -6.08
N GLU A 161 -17.96 10.58 -6.63
CA GLU A 161 -17.75 10.02 -7.98
C GLU A 161 -17.98 8.48 -7.99
N ALA A 162 -17.78 7.81 -6.86
CA ALA A 162 -18.09 6.40 -6.67
C ALA A 162 -18.87 6.18 -5.37
N ASP A 163 -19.57 5.06 -5.29
CA ASP A 163 -20.26 4.60 -4.08
C ASP A 163 -19.64 3.32 -3.48
N LEU A 164 -18.68 2.74 -4.20
CA LEU A 164 -17.89 1.61 -3.72
C LEU A 164 -16.44 1.78 -4.18
N ALA A 165 -15.48 1.53 -3.27
CA ALA A 165 -14.06 1.57 -3.60
C ALA A 165 -13.39 0.27 -3.17
N VAL A 166 -12.44 -0.20 -3.98
CA VAL A 166 -11.64 -1.39 -3.73
C VAL A 166 -10.16 -1.05 -3.76
N GLN A 167 -9.43 -1.45 -2.71
CA GLN A 167 -7.99 -1.24 -2.55
C GLN A 167 -7.46 -2.09 -1.41
N GLN A 168 -6.16 -1.98 -1.07
CA GLN A 168 -5.64 -2.48 0.21
C GLN A 168 -6.41 -1.83 1.37
N VAL A 169 -6.77 -2.60 2.40
CA VAL A 169 -7.50 -2.07 3.57
C VAL A 169 -6.80 -0.85 4.17
N SER A 170 -5.48 -0.95 4.31
CA SER A 170 -4.66 0.15 4.84
C SER A 170 -4.68 1.42 3.98
N GLU A 171 -4.79 1.27 2.67
CA GLU A 171 -4.90 2.41 1.75
C GLU A 171 -6.27 3.07 1.82
N LEU A 172 -7.33 2.27 1.99
CA LEU A 172 -8.69 2.79 2.23
C LEU A 172 -8.74 3.60 3.53
N LEU A 173 -8.14 3.09 4.62
CA LEU A 173 -8.15 3.72 5.93
C LEU A 173 -7.40 5.06 6.03
N VAL A 174 -6.51 5.37 5.08
CA VAL A 174 -5.86 6.70 5.00
C VAL A 174 -6.88 7.81 4.73
N VAL A 175 -7.96 7.49 4.03
CA VAL A 175 -8.95 8.49 3.59
C VAL A 175 -10.04 8.66 4.65
N GLN A 176 -10.24 9.90 5.11
CA GLN A 176 -11.30 10.25 6.05
C GLN A 176 -12.66 10.30 5.34
N GLY A 177 -13.73 10.00 6.08
CA GLY A 177 -15.10 10.10 5.55
C GLY A 177 -15.60 8.84 4.84
N ILE A 178 -14.92 7.72 5.04
CA ILE A 178 -15.31 6.41 4.51
C ILE A 178 -15.50 5.39 5.63
N GLU A 179 -16.07 4.24 5.29
CA GLU A 179 -16.16 3.07 6.15
C GLU A 179 -15.74 1.83 5.36
N VAL A 180 -14.85 1.02 5.96
CA VAL A 180 -14.47 -0.27 5.39
C VAL A 180 -15.58 -1.27 5.68
N VAL A 181 -16.18 -1.82 4.62
CA VAL A 181 -17.28 -2.78 4.70
C VAL A 181 -16.76 -4.16 5.12
N GLY A 182 -15.62 -4.56 4.57
CA GLY A 182 -15.00 -5.85 4.81
C GLY A 182 -13.81 -6.11 3.91
N LYS A 183 -13.14 -7.24 4.17
CA LYS A 183 -12.10 -7.77 3.28
C LYS A 183 -12.76 -8.51 2.11
N TYR A 184 -12.01 -8.76 1.04
CA TYR A 184 -12.46 -9.63 -0.03
C TYR A 184 -12.72 -11.06 0.51
N PRO A 185 -13.63 -11.83 -0.14
CA PRO A 185 -13.74 -13.26 0.11
C PRO A 185 -12.38 -13.95 0.00
N GLU A 186 -12.12 -14.95 0.83
CA GLU A 186 -10.79 -15.60 0.90
C GLU A 186 -10.37 -16.18 -0.46
N GLU A 187 -11.32 -16.68 -1.26
CA GLU A 187 -11.07 -17.24 -2.60
C GLU A 187 -10.63 -16.19 -3.64
N LEU A 188 -10.89 -14.92 -3.35
CA LEU A 188 -10.54 -13.75 -4.18
C LEU A 188 -9.46 -12.90 -3.54
N GLN A 189 -9.05 -13.24 -2.31
CA GLN A 189 -8.09 -12.45 -1.55
C GLN A 189 -6.68 -12.60 -2.13
N GLN A 190 -5.92 -11.51 -2.09
CA GLN A 190 -4.50 -11.49 -2.31
C GLN A 190 -3.82 -10.76 -1.16
N VAL A 191 -2.90 -11.44 -0.48
CA VAL A 191 -2.07 -10.84 0.56
C VAL A 191 -0.83 -10.25 -0.10
N SER A 192 -0.64 -8.95 0.04
CA SER A 192 0.59 -8.27 -0.39
C SER A 192 1.57 -8.21 0.77
N SER A 193 2.73 -8.86 0.62
CA SER A 193 3.84 -8.79 1.57
C SER A 193 4.80 -7.69 1.16
N PHE A 194 5.18 -6.81 2.11
CA PHE A 194 6.10 -5.71 1.88
C PHE A 194 7.43 -5.97 2.54
N SER A 195 8.51 -5.67 1.82
CA SER A 195 9.89 -5.69 2.31
C SER A 195 10.51 -4.31 2.17
N ALA A 196 11.47 -4.00 3.01
CA ALA A 196 12.30 -2.81 2.91
C ALA A 196 13.78 -3.20 2.76
N ALA A 197 14.54 -2.39 2.02
CA ALA A 197 15.98 -2.58 1.89
C ALA A 197 16.68 -1.27 1.50
N THR A 198 17.96 -1.15 1.83
CA THR A 198 18.82 -0.02 1.44
C THR A 198 19.20 -0.17 -0.04
N MET A 199 19.10 0.90 -0.84
CA MET A 199 19.62 0.90 -2.20
C MET A 199 21.15 0.81 -2.20
N THR A 200 21.71 0.04 -3.14
CA THR A 200 23.16 -0.14 -3.28
C THR A 200 23.88 1.18 -3.51
N SER A 201 23.24 2.14 -4.14
CA SER A 201 23.76 3.48 -4.43
C SER A 201 23.70 4.45 -3.23
N SER A 202 22.98 4.10 -2.14
CA SER A 202 22.88 5.00 -0.97
C SER A 202 24.25 5.22 -0.30
N THR A 203 24.51 6.47 0.01
CA THR A 203 25.66 6.90 0.84
C THR A 203 25.30 7.06 2.33
N GLN A 204 24.00 6.93 2.67
CA GLN A 204 23.46 7.14 4.03
C GLN A 204 23.24 5.80 4.77
N ARG A 205 24.18 4.88 4.67
CA ARG A 205 24.05 3.50 5.13
C ARG A 205 23.68 3.36 6.61
N GLU A 206 24.31 4.14 7.48
CA GLU A 206 24.04 4.10 8.92
C GLU A 206 22.62 4.59 9.25
N ALA A 207 22.23 5.72 8.68
CA ALA A 207 20.89 6.27 8.86
C ALA A 207 19.82 5.34 8.27
N ALA A 208 20.06 4.73 7.10
CA ALA A 208 19.18 3.73 6.49
C ALA A 208 19.03 2.49 7.38
N ALA A 209 20.11 1.95 7.92
CA ALA A 209 20.07 0.81 8.84
C ALA A 209 19.26 1.12 10.10
N ALA A 210 19.44 2.31 10.69
CA ALA A 210 18.66 2.77 11.83
C ALA A 210 17.16 2.92 11.49
N PHE A 211 16.82 3.36 10.27
CA PHE A 211 15.44 3.42 9.80
C PHE A 211 14.85 2.01 9.64
N LEU A 212 15.55 1.09 8.97
CA LEU A 212 15.11 -0.29 8.80
C LEU A 212 14.87 -0.98 10.15
N ALA A 213 15.72 -0.73 11.16
CA ALA A 213 15.52 -1.23 12.52
C ALA A 213 14.25 -0.66 13.19
N SER A 214 13.82 0.56 12.83
CA SER A 214 12.60 1.17 13.36
C SER A 214 11.30 0.59 12.77
N LEU A 215 11.40 -0.23 11.71
CA LEU A 215 10.27 -0.90 11.10
C LEU A 215 9.80 -2.14 11.91
N HIS A 216 10.47 -2.46 13.01
CA HIS A 216 10.17 -3.58 13.89
C HIS A 216 10.01 -3.15 15.34
N GLY A 217 9.45 -4.04 16.16
CA GLY A 217 9.23 -3.83 17.58
C GLY A 217 7.81 -3.35 17.92
N GLU A 218 7.54 -3.22 19.21
CA GLU A 218 6.19 -2.98 19.73
C GLU A 218 5.51 -1.72 19.15
N LYS A 219 6.25 -0.61 19.05
CA LYS A 219 5.73 0.64 18.50
C LYS A 219 5.36 0.51 17.02
N ALA A 220 6.23 -0.10 16.21
CA ALA A 220 5.96 -0.34 14.80
C ALA A 220 4.76 -1.28 14.61
N ASN A 221 4.69 -2.36 15.38
CA ASN A 221 3.59 -3.31 15.34
C ASN A 221 2.25 -2.63 15.70
N THR A 222 2.24 -1.79 16.72
CA THR A 222 1.06 -0.99 17.09
C THR A 222 0.62 -0.08 15.94
N ALA A 223 1.55 0.61 15.28
CA ALA A 223 1.25 1.49 14.15
C ALA A 223 0.73 0.71 12.94
N TYR A 224 1.31 -0.48 12.63
CA TYR A 224 0.81 -1.36 11.56
C TYR A 224 -0.62 -1.80 11.82
N LEU A 225 -0.91 -2.37 12.98
CA LEU A 225 -2.25 -2.83 13.33
C LEU A 225 -3.28 -1.70 13.31
N ALA A 226 -2.93 -0.53 13.84
CA ALA A 226 -3.79 0.65 13.81
C ALA A 226 -4.08 1.14 12.38
N SER A 227 -3.17 0.90 11.43
CA SER A 227 -3.33 1.29 10.02
C SER A 227 -3.95 0.19 9.13
N GLY A 228 -4.31 -0.97 9.70
CA GLY A 228 -4.97 -2.05 8.97
C GLY A 228 -4.04 -2.96 8.16
N VAL A 229 -2.74 -3.01 8.53
CA VAL A 229 -1.78 -4.01 8.03
C VAL A 229 -1.34 -4.94 9.17
N ASP A 230 -1.05 -6.18 8.83
CA ASP A 230 -0.51 -7.16 9.76
C ASP A 230 1.03 -7.01 9.78
N PRO A 231 1.70 -6.79 10.95
CA PRO A 231 3.15 -6.73 11.00
C PRO A 231 3.76 -8.05 10.54
N ALA A 232 4.93 -7.99 9.87
CA ALA A 232 5.71 -9.20 9.61
C ALA A 232 6.26 -9.77 10.93
N ALA A 233 6.36 -11.09 11.01
CA ALA A 233 6.85 -11.79 12.18
C ALA A 233 8.36 -11.58 12.40
#